data_69aa07abc905d411c1c20990ddd2fc02
#
_entry.id   69aa07abc905d411c1c20990ddd2fc02
#
_cell.length_a   1.000
_cell.length_b   1.000
_cell.length_c   1.000
_cell.angle_alpha   90.00
_cell.angle_beta   90.00
_cell.angle_gamma   90.00
#
_symmetry.space_group_name_H-M   'P 1'
#
loop_
_entity.id
_entity.type
_entity.pdbx_description
1 polymer ?
#
loop_
_entity_poly.entity_id
_entity_poly.type
_entity_poly.pdbx_seq_one_letter_code
_entity_poly.pdbx_strand_id
1 'polypeptide(L)'
;ATFPASLAAAKPVTGRVVVYGLAGGEASLTNWELVYRHQVHVIGFNIGTLIRSAPAIFGEVMGELAALVAAGVVTPARPATYDLADGPKALAELAARATVGKLALLP
;
A
#
# COMPACT_ATOMS: atom_id res chain seq x y z
N ALA A 1 11.66 5.54 5.09
CA ALA A 1 12.40 6.40 4.18
C ALA A 1 11.66 6.75 2.88
N THR A 2 10.56 6.07 2.52
CA THR A 2 9.80 6.34 1.28
C THR A 2 8.92 7.60 1.38
N PHE A 3 8.39 7.92 2.55
CA PHE A 3 7.45 9.04 2.72
C PHE A 3 8.06 10.40 2.32
N PRO A 4 9.25 10.81 2.79
CA PRO A 4 9.87 12.05 2.34
C PRO A 4 10.17 12.07 0.84
N ALA A 5 10.59 10.94 0.26
CA ALA A 5 10.82 10.83 -1.17
C ALA A 5 9.51 10.99 -1.98
N SER A 6 8.41 10.43 -1.49
CA SER A 6 7.08 10.58 -2.10
C SER A 6 6.61 12.04 -2.09
N LEU A 7 6.83 12.76 -0.98
CA LEU A 7 6.53 14.19 -0.91
C LEU A 7 7.34 15.01 -1.92
N ALA A 8 8.64 14.69 -2.06
CA ALA A 8 9.52 15.39 -2.99
C ALA A 8 9.21 15.08 -4.48
N ALA A 9 8.67 13.90 -4.76
CA ALA A 9 8.32 13.48 -6.13
C ALA A 9 6.93 13.98 -6.56
N ALA A 10 6.07 14.36 -5.60
CA ALA A 10 4.72 14.81 -5.91
C ALA A 10 4.72 16.24 -6.48
N LYS A 11 3.91 16.46 -7.51
CA LYS A 11 3.77 17.79 -8.12
C LYS A 11 3.19 18.78 -7.12
N PRO A 12 3.79 19.96 -6.92
CA PRO A 12 3.20 20.99 -6.07
C PRO A 12 1.77 21.34 -6.47
N VAL A 13 0.96 21.71 -5.50
CA VAL A 13 -0.44 22.16 -5.62
C VAL A 13 -1.43 21.01 -5.97
N THR A 14 -1.13 20.19 -6.97
CA THR A 14 -2.07 19.16 -7.47
C THR A 14 -1.68 17.73 -7.10
N GLY A 15 -0.44 17.53 -6.64
CA GLY A 15 0.07 16.20 -6.26
C GLY A 15 -0.63 15.65 -5.03
N ARG A 16 -0.82 14.34 -5.03
CA ARG A 16 -1.44 13.59 -3.92
C ARG A 16 -0.50 12.51 -3.43
N VAL A 17 -0.27 12.46 -2.14
CA VAL A 17 0.50 11.41 -1.46
C VAL A 17 -0.44 10.64 -0.54
N VAL A 18 -0.71 9.39 -0.87
CA VAL A 18 -1.58 8.52 -0.08
C VAL A 18 -0.73 7.72 0.91
N VAL A 19 -1.02 7.85 2.19
CA VAL A 19 -0.35 7.14 3.28
C VAL A 19 -1.28 6.03 3.78
N TYR A 20 -0.89 4.77 3.57
CA TYR A 20 -1.75 3.62 3.85
C TYR A 20 -1.08 2.49 4.64
N GLY A 21 0.18 2.64 5.05
CA GLY A 21 0.88 1.59 5.79
C GLY A 21 1.98 2.11 6.70
N LEU A 22 2.39 1.26 7.65
CA LEU A 22 3.39 1.55 8.69
C LEU A 22 4.61 0.63 8.64
N ALA A 23 4.75 -0.21 7.60
CA ALA A 23 5.84 -1.19 7.49
C ALA A 23 7.25 -0.57 7.49
N GLY A 24 7.37 0.69 7.18
CA GLY A 24 8.63 1.46 7.23
C GLY A 24 8.83 2.26 8.53
N GLY A 25 7.95 2.08 9.52
CA GLY A 25 7.88 2.89 10.74
C GLY A 25 7.05 4.16 10.54
N GLU A 26 6.93 4.93 11.61
CA GLU A 26 6.21 6.20 11.61
C GLU A 26 6.99 7.27 10.84
N ALA A 27 6.26 8.17 10.21
CA ALA A 27 6.80 9.34 9.54
C ALA A 27 6.18 10.61 10.12
N SER A 28 6.97 11.67 10.19
CA SER A 28 6.49 12.99 10.60
C SER A 28 6.49 13.94 9.41
N LEU A 29 5.56 14.87 9.43
CA LEU A 29 5.46 15.99 8.48
C LEU A 29 5.01 17.21 9.27
N THR A 30 5.82 18.25 9.23
CA THR A 30 5.46 19.52 9.86
C THR A 30 4.53 20.33 8.95
N ASN A 31 3.72 21.20 9.53
CA ASN A 31 2.90 22.14 8.76
C ASN A 31 3.76 23.07 7.87
N TRP A 32 4.96 23.43 8.33
CA TRP A 32 5.90 24.23 7.53
C TRP A 32 6.31 23.47 6.25
N GLU A 33 6.72 22.21 6.37
CA GLU A 33 7.07 21.37 5.21
C GLU A 33 5.90 21.19 4.26
N LEU A 34 4.71 20.94 4.80
CA LEU A 34 3.51 20.77 4.00
C LEU A 34 3.16 22.02 3.21
N VAL A 35 3.19 23.20 3.86
CA VAL A 35 2.72 24.46 3.28
C VAL A 35 3.77 25.12 2.40
N TYR A 36 5.03 25.17 2.85
CA TYR A 36 6.06 25.97 2.18
C TYR A 36 7.03 25.15 1.32
N ARG A 37 7.30 23.90 1.71
CA ARG A 37 8.27 23.08 1.01
C ARG A 37 7.65 22.24 -0.09
N HIS A 38 6.51 21.61 0.16
CA HIS A 38 5.93 20.62 -0.74
C HIS A 38 4.63 21.08 -1.41
N GLN A 39 3.74 21.73 -0.67
CA GLN A 39 2.43 22.19 -1.16
C GLN A 39 1.63 21.08 -1.84
N VAL A 40 1.52 19.89 -1.19
CA VAL A 40 0.86 18.71 -1.74
C VAL A 40 -0.32 18.28 -0.87
N HIS A 41 -1.20 17.46 -1.40
CA HIS A 41 -2.24 16.82 -0.62
C HIS A 41 -1.71 15.54 0.03
N VAL A 42 -1.75 15.46 1.36
CA VAL A 42 -1.44 14.22 2.09
C VAL A 42 -2.73 13.60 2.57
N ILE A 43 -2.99 12.37 2.15
CA ILE A 43 -4.24 11.67 2.36
C ILE A 43 -3.95 10.40 3.16
N GLY A 44 -4.50 10.32 4.38
CA GLY A 44 -4.50 9.08 5.16
C GLY A 44 -5.53 8.10 4.61
N PHE A 45 -5.15 6.84 4.42
CA PHE A 45 -6.03 5.79 3.94
C PHE A 45 -5.90 4.53 4.79
N ASN A 46 -7.03 4.07 5.31
CA ASN A 46 -7.14 2.80 6.01
C ASN A 46 -8.34 2.01 5.48
N ILE A 47 -8.07 0.87 4.88
CA ILE A 47 -9.11 0.04 4.26
C ILE A 47 -10.14 -0.48 5.28
N GLY A 48 -9.71 -0.80 6.50
CA GLY A 48 -10.64 -1.23 7.56
C GLY A 48 -11.61 -0.12 7.95
N THR A 49 -11.17 1.13 7.95
CA THR A 49 -12.03 2.29 8.17
C THR A 49 -12.97 2.50 6.98
N LEU A 50 -12.49 2.37 5.75
CA LEU A 50 -13.34 2.47 4.55
C LEU A 50 -14.47 1.44 4.58
N ILE A 51 -14.17 0.18 4.88
CA ILE A 51 -15.17 -0.89 4.96
C ILE A 51 -16.24 -0.58 6.01
N ARG A 52 -15.86 -0.06 7.18
CA ARG A 52 -16.81 0.23 8.26
C ARG A 52 -17.63 1.49 8.03
N SER A 53 -16.99 2.54 7.52
CA SER A 53 -17.58 3.89 7.46
C SER A 53 -18.18 4.24 6.11
N ALA A 54 -17.79 3.55 5.04
CA ALA A 54 -18.27 3.80 3.69
C ALA A 54 -18.34 2.49 2.87
N PRO A 55 -19.14 1.49 3.31
CA PRO A 55 -19.20 0.17 2.66
C PRO A 55 -19.66 0.25 1.20
N ALA A 56 -20.49 1.20 0.83
CA ALA A 56 -20.93 1.41 -0.56
C ALA A 56 -19.72 1.75 -1.46
N ILE A 57 -18.88 2.70 -1.04
CA ILE A 57 -17.67 3.09 -1.79
C ILE A 57 -16.72 1.90 -1.89
N PHE A 58 -16.56 1.13 -0.81
CA PHE A 58 -15.75 -0.08 -0.85
C PHE A 58 -16.27 -1.08 -1.87
N GLY A 59 -17.58 -1.31 -1.90
CA GLY A 59 -18.25 -2.22 -2.86
C GLY A 59 -18.05 -1.77 -4.32
N GLU A 60 -18.21 -0.49 -4.60
CA GLU A 60 -17.98 0.10 -5.93
C GLU A 60 -16.53 -0.13 -6.39
N VAL A 61 -15.56 0.23 -5.56
CA VAL A 61 -14.12 0.05 -5.87
C VAL A 61 -13.77 -1.42 -6.08
N MET A 62 -14.32 -2.34 -5.27
CA MET A 62 -14.08 -3.78 -5.42
C MET A 62 -14.71 -4.32 -6.70
N GLY A 63 -15.89 -3.83 -7.08
CA GLY A 63 -16.53 -4.16 -8.36
C GLY A 63 -15.69 -3.72 -9.55
N GLU A 64 -15.18 -2.51 -9.52
CA GLU A 64 -14.31 -1.95 -10.55
C GLU A 64 -12.98 -2.73 -10.66
N LEU A 65 -12.36 -3.06 -9.52
CA LEU A 65 -11.16 -3.90 -9.47
C LEU A 65 -11.41 -5.29 -10.07
N ALA A 66 -12.53 -5.93 -9.73
CA ALA A 66 -12.89 -7.24 -10.28
C ALA A 66 -13.07 -7.17 -11.81
N ALA A 67 -13.68 -6.11 -12.32
CA ALA A 67 -13.83 -5.89 -13.76
C ALA A 67 -12.46 -5.71 -14.46
N LEU A 68 -11.53 -4.97 -13.85
CA LEU A 68 -10.18 -4.78 -14.38
C LEU A 68 -9.38 -6.10 -14.39
N VAL A 69 -9.53 -6.94 -13.38
CA VAL A 69 -8.94 -8.29 -13.34
C VAL A 69 -9.54 -9.17 -14.43
N ALA A 70 -10.87 -9.18 -14.58
CA ALA A 70 -11.55 -9.98 -15.60
C ALA A 70 -11.18 -9.54 -17.03
N ALA A 71 -10.93 -8.25 -17.24
CA ALA A 71 -10.47 -7.69 -18.51
C ALA A 71 -8.96 -7.90 -18.77
N GLY A 72 -8.22 -8.51 -17.84
CA GLY A 72 -6.77 -8.72 -17.96
C GLY A 72 -5.92 -7.44 -17.83
N VAL A 73 -6.52 -6.30 -17.47
CA VAL A 73 -5.80 -5.03 -17.23
C VAL A 73 -4.95 -5.12 -15.97
N VAL A 74 -5.48 -5.77 -14.93
CA VAL A 74 -4.76 -6.09 -13.71
C VAL A 74 -4.55 -7.60 -13.66
N THR A 75 -3.30 -8.04 -13.70
CA THR A 75 -2.93 -9.46 -13.58
C THR A 75 -2.32 -9.72 -12.21
N PRO A 76 -3.04 -10.38 -11.30
CA PRO A 76 -2.47 -10.76 -10.01
C PRO A 76 -1.27 -11.70 -10.20
N ALA A 77 -0.13 -11.35 -9.61
CA ALA A 77 1.02 -12.22 -9.62
C ALA A 77 0.76 -13.49 -8.77
N ARG A 78 1.30 -14.61 -9.21
CA ARG A 78 1.29 -15.83 -8.39
C ARG A 78 2.20 -15.65 -7.18
N PRO A 79 1.76 -16.01 -5.96
CA PRO A 79 2.62 -15.98 -4.80
C PRO A 79 3.73 -17.02 -4.91
N ALA A 80 4.89 -16.74 -4.32
CA ALA A 80 5.87 -17.78 -4.02
C ALA A 80 5.30 -18.68 -2.91
N THR A 81 5.40 -19.98 -3.07
CA THR A 81 4.81 -20.96 -2.14
C THR A 81 5.88 -21.61 -1.28
N TYR A 82 5.56 -21.84 -0.03
CA TYR A 82 6.37 -22.55 0.96
C TYR A 82 5.50 -23.59 1.63
N ASP A 83 6.09 -24.69 2.09
CA ASP A 83 5.38 -25.61 2.97
C ASP A 83 5.04 -24.92 4.29
N LEU A 84 3.95 -25.32 4.93
CA LEU A 84 3.53 -24.72 6.20
C LEU A 84 4.65 -24.81 7.27
N ALA A 85 5.41 -25.89 7.27
CA ALA A 85 6.56 -26.08 8.17
C ALA A 85 7.67 -25.04 7.95
N ASP A 86 7.79 -24.49 6.76
CA ASP A 86 8.76 -23.44 6.39
C ASP A 86 8.30 -22.01 6.74
N GLY A 87 7.20 -21.85 7.45
CA GLY A 87 6.67 -20.55 7.86
C GLY A 87 7.71 -19.62 8.51
N PRO A 88 8.52 -20.10 9.47
CA PRO A 88 9.59 -19.28 10.08
C PRO A 88 10.61 -18.77 9.05
N LYS A 89 10.98 -19.59 8.07
CA LYS A 89 11.90 -19.23 6.98
C LYS A 89 11.27 -18.16 6.08
N ALA A 90 10.03 -18.38 5.63
CA ALA A 90 9.30 -17.41 4.81
C ALA A 90 9.16 -16.04 5.49
N LEU A 91 8.89 -16.01 6.80
CA LEU A 91 8.83 -14.78 7.58
C LEU A 91 10.19 -14.09 7.71
N ALA A 92 11.26 -14.85 7.90
CA ALA A 92 12.60 -14.30 7.97
C ALA A 92 13.03 -13.66 6.64
N GLU A 93 12.75 -14.30 5.51
CA GLU A 93 13.02 -13.76 4.17
C GLU A 93 12.18 -12.49 3.89
N LEU A 94 10.93 -12.47 4.30
CA LEU A 94 10.07 -11.28 4.20
C LEU A 94 10.61 -10.12 5.04
N ALA A 95 11.02 -10.38 6.28
CA ALA A 95 11.60 -9.39 7.17
C ALA A 95 12.93 -8.84 6.63
N ALA A 96 13.75 -9.69 6.02
CA ALA A 96 14.99 -9.32 5.37
C ALA A 96 14.80 -8.58 4.04
N ARG A 97 13.54 -8.43 3.56
CA ARG A 97 13.20 -7.85 2.24
C ARG A 97 13.85 -8.59 1.07
N ALA A 98 14.10 -9.89 1.23
CA ALA A 98 14.72 -10.76 0.22
C ALA A 98 13.68 -11.30 -0.80
N THR A 99 12.40 -11.00 -0.60
CA THR A 99 11.29 -11.52 -1.41
C THR A 99 10.63 -10.44 -2.25
N VAL A 100 10.10 -10.82 -3.41
CA VAL A 100 9.32 -9.96 -4.29
C VAL A 100 7.93 -10.57 -4.46
N GLY A 101 6.89 -9.76 -4.35
CA GLY A 101 5.51 -10.21 -4.47
C GLY A 101 4.93 -10.76 -3.16
N LYS A 102 3.94 -11.63 -3.28
CA LYS A 102 3.25 -12.27 -2.14
C LYS A 102 3.86 -13.62 -1.84
N LEU A 103 3.82 -14.02 -0.57
CA LEU A 103 4.16 -15.36 -0.12
C LEU A 103 2.89 -16.10 0.31
N ALA A 104 2.82 -17.38 0.08
CA ALA A 104 1.75 -18.26 0.55
C ALA A 104 2.34 -19.51 1.22
N LEU A 105 1.78 -19.89 2.36
CA LEU A 105 2.08 -21.14 3.04
C LEU A 105 1.01 -22.16 2.62
N LEU A 106 1.44 -23.33 2.20
CA LEU A 106 0.58 -24.44 1.84
C LEU A 106 0.60 -25.48 2.96
N PRO A 107 -0.58 -26.04 3.36
CA PRO A 107 -0.65 -27.09 4.36
C PRO A 107 -0.10 -28.41 3.83
#